data_d2378be6021c64fd2a0bc2ae5635b83d
#
_entry.id   d2378be6021c64fd2a0bc2ae5635b83d
#
_cell.length_a   1.000
_cell.length_b   1.000
_cell.length_c   1.000
_cell.angle_alpha   90.00
_cell.angle_beta   90.00
_cell.angle_gamma   90.00
#
_symmetry.space_group_name_H-M   'P 1'
#
loop_
_entity.id
_entity.type
_entity.pdbx_description
1 polymer ?
#
loop_
_entity_poly.entity_id
_entity_poly.type
_entity_poly.pdbx_seq_one_letter_code
_entity_poly.pdbx_strand_id
1 'polypeptide(L)'
;MTTFAPSKRVPLAISQRIQVRQMDNPIPADVPKFWFNNNPVLTAMLAAFSVGFPAGERFFMDSVRHFQTAITDPVLQDEIRGFIGQEAQHTKQHVLFNQFLDERGYPATFYAETARKVLTKLQARSTPAANLARTAALEHFTAILADAMLGHPEVMDQIHPSIAKLWVWHAIEEVEHRNVAFDVYKQVVDDEALRLREMMLITVGFITTISLRTVMMQVTTGAGFQPKAFKEALNTLWGKPGIFRKAIPQYFAYYRKDFHPSQHDNSHKVEAAKKRWLAEYEPL
;
A
#
# COMPACT_ATOMS: atom_id res chain seq x y z
N MET A 1 -30.27 -16.83 14.72
CA MET A 1 -29.92 -15.44 14.42
C MET A 1 -29.05 -14.94 15.58
N THR A 2 -27.75 -14.98 15.43
CA THR A 2 -26.80 -14.49 16.43
C THR A 2 -26.62 -13.00 16.19
N THR A 3 -27.16 -12.20 17.10
CA THR A 3 -26.93 -10.74 17.09
C THR A 3 -25.47 -10.48 17.48
N PHE A 4 -24.65 -10.10 16.53
CA PHE A 4 -23.28 -9.67 16.79
C PHE A 4 -23.31 -8.33 17.51
N ALA A 5 -22.61 -8.25 18.66
CA ALA A 5 -22.36 -6.98 19.32
C ALA A 5 -21.45 -6.14 18.39
N PRO A 6 -21.78 -4.85 18.16
CA PRO A 6 -20.94 -4.00 17.32
C PRO A 6 -19.54 -3.90 17.95
N SER A 7 -18.50 -4.13 17.16
CA SER A 7 -17.13 -3.85 17.59
C SER A 7 -17.07 -2.38 18.03
N LYS A 8 -16.28 -2.08 19.07
CA LYS A 8 -16.07 -0.69 19.53
C LYS A 8 -15.26 0.06 18.50
N ARG A 9 -15.91 0.44 17.39
CA ARG A 9 -15.36 1.30 16.37
C ARG A 9 -15.13 2.67 16.98
N VAL A 10 -13.93 3.22 16.86
CA VAL A 10 -13.70 4.64 17.11
C VAL A 10 -14.19 5.36 15.85
N PRO A 11 -15.30 6.12 15.88
CA PRO A 11 -15.77 6.83 14.70
C PRO A 11 -14.66 7.78 14.22
N LEU A 12 -14.32 7.73 12.94
CA LEU A 12 -13.51 8.78 12.34
C LEU A 12 -14.24 10.12 12.50
N ALA A 13 -13.54 11.16 12.93
CA ALA A 13 -14.12 12.50 12.94
C ALA A 13 -14.58 12.88 11.53
N ILE A 14 -15.62 13.73 11.39
CA ILE A 14 -16.17 14.15 10.08
C ILE A 14 -15.07 14.72 9.17
N SER A 15 -14.03 15.34 9.75
CA SER A 15 -12.85 15.82 9.04
C SER A 15 -11.91 14.72 8.50
N GLN A 16 -12.15 13.46 8.82
CA GLN A 16 -11.35 12.31 8.41
C GLN A 16 -12.09 11.40 7.41
N ARG A 17 -13.14 11.89 6.75
CA ARG A 17 -13.77 11.15 5.65
C ARG A 17 -12.73 10.84 4.58
N ILE A 18 -12.80 9.62 4.05
CA ILE A 18 -11.96 9.19 2.93
C ILE A 18 -12.32 10.04 1.73
N GLN A 19 -11.40 10.91 1.32
CA GLN A 19 -11.56 11.83 0.20
C GLN A 19 -10.83 11.28 -1.01
N VAL A 20 -11.55 11.07 -2.10
CA VAL A 20 -10.94 10.67 -3.37
C VAL A 20 -10.28 11.88 -4.01
N ARG A 21 -8.99 11.79 -4.31
CA ARG A 21 -8.23 12.85 -4.99
C ARG A 21 -7.83 12.37 -6.38
N GLN A 22 -8.06 13.20 -7.38
CA GLN A 22 -7.51 12.94 -8.69
C GLN A 22 -6.10 13.52 -8.75
N MET A 23 -5.09 12.66 -8.80
CA MET A 23 -3.73 13.08 -9.03
C MET A 23 -3.49 13.35 -10.51
N ASP A 24 -2.95 14.52 -10.84
CA ASP A 24 -2.31 14.80 -12.11
C ASP A 24 -0.83 15.08 -11.84
N ASN A 25 0.03 14.11 -12.17
CA ASN A 25 1.44 14.17 -11.87
C ASN A 25 2.26 13.68 -13.07
N PRO A 26 2.42 14.55 -14.10
CA PRO A 26 3.25 14.21 -15.23
C PRO A 26 4.71 14.01 -14.78
N ILE A 27 5.30 12.89 -15.18
CA ILE A 27 6.68 12.58 -14.84
C ILE A 27 7.58 13.14 -15.95
N PRO A 28 8.49 14.09 -15.64
CA PRO A 28 9.38 14.68 -16.63
C PRO A 28 10.30 13.65 -17.29
N ALA A 29 10.63 13.88 -18.56
CA ALA A 29 11.48 12.99 -19.34
C ALA A 29 12.94 12.92 -18.84
N ASP A 30 13.41 13.94 -18.13
CA ASP A 30 14.77 14.09 -17.61
C ASP A 30 14.98 13.46 -16.23
N VAL A 31 13.95 12.81 -15.64
CA VAL A 31 14.09 12.09 -14.38
C VAL A 31 15.20 11.03 -14.51
N PRO A 32 16.18 11.00 -13.58
CA PRO A 32 17.28 10.05 -13.64
C PRO A 32 16.81 8.59 -13.59
N LYS A 33 17.58 7.68 -14.20
CA LYS A 33 17.28 6.24 -14.16
C LYS A 33 17.16 5.72 -12.72
N PHE A 34 18.04 6.16 -11.83
CA PHE A 34 18.01 5.80 -10.42
C PHE A 34 17.55 7.00 -9.59
N TRP A 35 16.25 7.26 -9.69
CA TRP A 35 15.59 8.44 -9.15
C TRP A 35 15.49 8.49 -7.61
N PHE A 36 15.85 7.43 -6.90
CA PHE A 36 15.96 7.43 -5.46
C PHE A 36 17.43 7.55 -5.04
N ASN A 37 17.89 8.78 -4.79
CA ASN A 37 19.26 9.11 -4.36
C ASN A 37 20.37 8.46 -5.21
N ASN A 38 20.15 8.33 -6.51
CA ASN A 38 21.03 7.59 -7.43
C ASN A 38 21.35 6.15 -6.94
N ASN A 39 20.49 5.57 -6.11
CA ASN A 39 20.65 4.23 -5.56
C ASN A 39 19.81 3.21 -6.33
N PRO A 40 20.43 2.28 -7.09
CA PRO A 40 19.71 1.31 -7.91
C PRO A 40 18.88 0.31 -7.09
N VAL A 41 19.27 0.01 -5.84
CA VAL A 41 18.57 -0.94 -4.97
C VAL A 41 17.26 -0.33 -4.48
N LEU A 42 17.30 0.89 -3.95
CA LEU A 42 16.12 1.61 -3.46
C LEU A 42 15.15 1.92 -4.61
N THR A 43 15.67 2.35 -5.77
CA THR A 43 14.86 2.59 -6.96
C THR A 43 14.16 1.32 -7.43
N ALA A 44 14.91 0.20 -7.55
CA ALA A 44 14.36 -1.09 -7.97
C ALA A 44 13.32 -1.63 -6.97
N MET A 45 13.51 -1.37 -5.68
CA MET A 45 12.55 -1.78 -4.65
C MET A 45 11.22 -1.05 -4.80
N LEU A 46 11.21 0.28 -4.93
CA LEU A 46 9.96 1.02 -5.15
C LEU A 46 9.34 0.66 -6.51
N ALA A 47 10.12 0.44 -7.56
CA ALA A 47 9.61 -0.09 -8.82
C ALA A 47 8.94 -1.47 -8.65
N ALA A 48 9.53 -2.36 -7.82
CA ALA A 48 8.97 -3.68 -7.51
C ALA A 48 7.63 -3.61 -6.75
N PHE A 49 7.44 -2.61 -5.91
CA PHE A 49 6.14 -2.33 -5.29
C PHE A 49 5.13 -1.87 -6.35
N SER A 50 5.48 -0.85 -7.14
CA SER A 50 4.58 -0.23 -8.11
C SER A 50 3.97 -1.24 -9.10
N VAL A 51 4.76 -2.18 -9.60
CA VAL A 51 4.26 -3.20 -10.57
C VAL A 51 3.25 -4.16 -9.95
N GLY A 52 3.19 -4.24 -8.62
CA GLY A 52 2.21 -5.05 -7.89
C GLY A 52 0.88 -4.34 -7.65
N PHE A 53 0.91 -3.02 -7.49
CA PHE A 53 -0.24 -2.24 -7.05
C PHE A 53 -1.46 -2.35 -7.96
N PRO A 54 -1.41 -2.15 -9.29
CA PRO A 54 -2.62 -2.19 -10.10
C PRO A 54 -3.42 -3.50 -10.01
N ALA A 55 -2.73 -4.61 -9.83
CA ALA A 55 -3.37 -5.91 -9.66
C ALA A 55 -3.83 -6.15 -8.22
N GLY A 56 -3.05 -5.68 -7.23
CA GLY A 56 -3.38 -5.75 -5.80
C GLY A 56 -4.61 -4.92 -5.47
N GLU A 57 -4.62 -3.67 -5.87
CA GLU A 57 -5.70 -2.72 -5.62
C GLU A 57 -7.02 -3.18 -6.26
N ARG A 58 -6.96 -3.75 -7.47
CA ARG A 58 -8.14 -4.38 -8.08
C ARG A 58 -8.64 -5.55 -7.25
N PHE A 59 -7.74 -6.41 -6.76
CA PHE A 59 -8.08 -7.51 -5.86
C PHE A 59 -8.72 -7.00 -4.56
N PHE A 60 -8.24 -5.90 -4.00
CA PHE A 60 -8.80 -5.26 -2.80
C PHE A 60 -10.21 -4.75 -3.04
N MET A 61 -10.38 -3.94 -4.07
CA MET A 61 -11.70 -3.42 -4.46
C MET A 61 -12.73 -4.54 -4.68
N ASP A 62 -12.36 -5.61 -5.40
CA ASP A 62 -13.26 -6.72 -5.70
C ASP A 62 -13.62 -7.50 -4.43
N SER A 63 -12.66 -7.69 -3.52
CA SER A 63 -12.87 -8.39 -2.24
C SER A 63 -13.83 -7.62 -1.32
N VAL A 64 -13.69 -6.31 -1.24
CA VAL A 64 -14.58 -5.44 -0.43
C VAL A 64 -15.96 -5.33 -1.09
N ARG A 65 -16.03 -5.11 -2.41
CA ARG A 65 -17.31 -5.03 -3.16
C ARG A 65 -18.16 -6.29 -3.01
N HIS A 66 -17.54 -7.46 -2.93
CA HIS A 66 -18.26 -8.72 -2.74
C HIS A 66 -19.19 -8.70 -1.53
N PHE A 67 -18.80 -8.04 -0.46
CA PHE A 67 -19.55 -7.97 0.79
C PHE A 67 -20.29 -6.64 0.99
N GLN A 68 -20.15 -5.68 0.09
CA GLN A 68 -20.70 -4.33 0.25
C GLN A 68 -22.21 -4.33 0.55
N THR A 69 -22.99 -5.19 -0.12
CA THR A 69 -24.45 -5.27 0.08
C THR A 69 -24.85 -5.85 1.44
N ALA A 70 -23.93 -6.56 2.11
CA ALA A 70 -24.18 -7.11 3.46
C ALA A 70 -23.89 -6.06 4.57
N ILE A 71 -23.24 -4.95 4.23
CA ILE A 71 -22.94 -3.88 5.19
C ILE A 71 -24.14 -2.97 5.32
N THR A 72 -24.67 -2.82 6.54
CA THR A 72 -25.83 -1.99 6.83
C THR A 72 -25.47 -0.65 7.49
N ASP A 73 -24.25 -0.52 8.03
CA ASP A 73 -23.75 0.71 8.62
C ASP A 73 -23.50 1.76 7.52
N PRO A 74 -24.23 2.90 7.54
CA PRO A 74 -24.11 3.93 6.50
C PRO A 74 -22.72 4.61 6.51
N VAL A 75 -22.04 4.67 7.64
CA VAL A 75 -20.71 5.24 7.75
C VAL A 75 -19.69 4.32 7.05
N LEU A 76 -19.74 3.01 7.34
CA LEU A 76 -18.86 2.04 6.65
C LEU A 76 -19.18 1.96 5.15
N GLN A 77 -20.44 2.11 4.74
CA GLN A 77 -20.80 2.20 3.33
C GLN A 77 -20.17 3.42 2.63
N ASP A 78 -20.08 4.56 3.33
CA ASP A 78 -19.43 5.76 2.79
C ASP A 78 -17.90 5.56 2.69
N GLU A 79 -17.30 4.99 3.73
CA GLU A 79 -15.86 4.64 3.71
C GLU A 79 -15.51 3.61 2.64
N ILE A 80 -16.36 2.61 2.39
CA ILE A 80 -16.17 1.66 1.26
C ILE A 80 -16.19 2.40 -0.08
N ARG A 81 -17.07 3.38 -0.27
CA ARG A 81 -17.08 4.18 -1.52
C ARG A 81 -15.79 4.99 -1.67
N GLY A 82 -15.34 5.64 -0.60
CA GLY A 82 -14.09 6.38 -0.58
C GLY A 82 -12.88 5.49 -0.87
N PHE A 83 -12.78 4.35 -0.19
CA PHE A 83 -11.75 3.33 -0.41
C PHE A 83 -11.68 2.89 -1.89
N ILE A 84 -12.82 2.45 -2.45
CA ILE A 84 -12.88 2.02 -3.85
C ILE A 84 -12.46 3.15 -4.80
N GLY A 85 -12.81 4.40 -4.47
CA GLY A 85 -12.44 5.57 -5.25
C GLY A 85 -10.93 5.84 -5.20
N GLN A 86 -10.31 5.81 -4.01
CA GLN A 86 -8.86 5.99 -3.84
C GLN A 86 -8.08 4.87 -4.55
N GLU A 87 -8.45 3.61 -4.33
CA GLU A 87 -7.81 2.45 -4.98
C GLU A 87 -7.88 2.51 -6.53
N ALA A 88 -9.00 3.02 -7.08
CA ALA A 88 -9.11 3.21 -8.51
C ALA A 88 -8.15 4.30 -9.05
N GLN A 89 -7.92 5.37 -8.28
CA GLN A 89 -6.94 6.41 -8.62
C GLN A 89 -5.50 5.90 -8.45
N HIS A 90 -5.19 5.13 -7.40
CA HIS A 90 -3.90 4.47 -7.22
C HIS A 90 -3.58 3.58 -8.41
N THR A 91 -4.50 2.68 -8.79
CA THR A 91 -4.36 1.82 -9.98
C THR A 91 -4.01 2.63 -11.24
N LYS A 92 -4.75 3.72 -11.50
CA LYS A 92 -4.51 4.59 -12.67
C LYS A 92 -3.10 5.17 -12.65
N GLN A 93 -2.68 5.73 -11.53
CA GLN A 93 -1.38 6.40 -11.42
C GLN A 93 -0.21 5.40 -11.49
N HIS A 94 -0.34 4.23 -10.86
CA HIS A 94 0.69 3.20 -10.94
C HIS A 94 0.78 2.52 -12.32
N VAL A 95 -0.32 2.46 -13.09
CA VAL A 95 -0.25 2.05 -14.50
C VAL A 95 0.59 3.04 -15.31
N LEU A 96 0.38 4.35 -15.15
CA LEU A 96 1.19 5.38 -15.82
C LEU A 96 2.65 5.34 -15.37
N PHE A 97 2.88 5.17 -14.08
CA PHE A 97 4.24 5.05 -13.54
C PHE A 97 4.95 3.78 -14.04
N ASN A 98 4.25 2.67 -14.20
CA ASN A 98 4.81 1.45 -14.77
C ASN A 98 5.20 1.61 -16.24
N GLN A 99 4.45 2.39 -17.03
CA GLN A 99 4.85 2.76 -18.40
C GLN A 99 6.15 3.58 -18.39
N PHE A 100 6.26 4.58 -17.51
CA PHE A 100 7.52 5.32 -17.31
C PHE A 100 8.68 4.38 -16.92
N LEU A 101 8.46 3.37 -16.08
CA LEU A 101 9.48 2.40 -15.72
C LEU A 101 9.94 1.55 -16.93
N ASP A 102 9.02 1.12 -17.80
CA ASP A 102 9.36 0.40 -19.04
C ASP A 102 10.26 1.23 -19.95
N GLU A 103 9.97 2.54 -20.11
CA GLU A 103 10.79 3.48 -20.88
C GLU A 103 12.22 3.62 -20.31
N ARG A 104 12.40 3.31 -19.02
CA ARG A 104 13.71 3.34 -18.33
C ARG A 104 14.42 1.98 -18.29
N GLY A 105 13.85 0.97 -18.97
CA GLY A 105 14.41 -0.36 -19.07
C GLY A 105 14.12 -1.27 -17.88
N TYR A 106 13.13 -0.92 -17.06
CA TYR A 106 12.56 -1.84 -16.07
C TYR A 106 11.47 -2.67 -16.76
N PRO A 107 11.40 -4.00 -16.57
CA PRO A 107 10.36 -4.83 -17.21
C PRO A 107 9.03 -4.73 -16.44
N ALA A 108 8.49 -3.51 -16.30
CA ALA A 108 7.37 -3.21 -15.43
C ALA A 108 6.07 -3.85 -15.93
N THR A 109 5.74 -3.72 -17.21
CA THR A 109 4.56 -4.36 -17.81
C THR A 109 4.59 -5.88 -17.65
N PHE A 110 5.74 -6.53 -17.84
CA PHE A 110 5.87 -7.98 -17.64
C PHE A 110 5.52 -8.41 -16.21
N TYR A 111 6.03 -7.69 -15.19
CA TYR A 111 5.75 -8.01 -13.80
C TYR A 111 4.32 -7.65 -13.38
N ALA A 112 3.76 -6.55 -13.88
CA ALA A 112 2.37 -6.18 -13.66
C ALA A 112 1.39 -7.23 -14.22
N GLU A 113 1.62 -7.71 -15.45
CA GLU A 113 0.84 -8.78 -16.04
C GLU A 113 0.99 -10.11 -15.27
N THR A 114 2.19 -10.42 -14.81
CA THR A 114 2.42 -11.60 -13.98
C THR A 114 1.66 -11.51 -12.66
N ALA A 115 1.71 -10.37 -11.99
CA ALA A 115 0.95 -10.10 -10.76
C ALA A 115 -0.55 -10.27 -11.01
N ARG A 116 -1.07 -9.68 -12.11
CA ARG A 116 -2.49 -9.79 -12.48
C ARG A 116 -2.91 -11.25 -12.66
N LYS A 117 -2.15 -12.04 -13.41
CA LYS A 117 -2.45 -13.48 -13.65
C LYS A 117 -2.46 -14.27 -12.34
N VAL A 118 -1.46 -14.04 -11.47
CA VAL A 118 -1.36 -14.72 -10.18
C VAL A 118 -2.52 -14.37 -9.27
N LEU A 119 -2.83 -13.08 -9.10
CA LEU A 119 -3.90 -12.64 -8.21
C LEU A 119 -5.28 -13.01 -8.72
N THR A 120 -5.55 -12.93 -10.04
CA THR A 120 -6.81 -13.41 -10.63
C THR A 120 -7.01 -14.91 -10.37
N LYS A 121 -5.95 -15.73 -10.54
CA LYS A 121 -6.02 -17.16 -10.26
C LYS A 121 -6.21 -17.46 -8.77
N LEU A 122 -5.55 -16.70 -7.90
CA LEU A 122 -5.70 -16.81 -6.45
C LEU A 122 -7.13 -16.48 -6.03
N GLN A 123 -7.68 -15.35 -6.53
CA GLN A 123 -9.04 -14.90 -6.25
C GLN A 123 -10.08 -15.94 -6.65
N ALA A 124 -9.95 -16.52 -7.84
CA ALA A 124 -10.88 -17.52 -8.37
C ALA A 124 -10.83 -18.88 -7.62
N ARG A 125 -9.71 -19.20 -6.97
CA ARG A 125 -9.50 -20.46 -6.24
C ARG A 125 -9.73 -20.37 -4.74
N SER A 126 -10.00 -19.18 -4.23
CA SER A 126 -10.17 -18.91 -2.81
C SER A 126 -11.61 -18.55 -2.48
N THR A 127 -12.01 -18.75 -1.24
CA THR A 127 -13.31 -18.27 -0.77
C THR A 127 -13.33 -16.76 -0.68
N PRO A 128 -14.49 -16.09 -0.84
CA PRO A 128 -14.61 -14.65 -0.65
C PRO A 128 -14.09 -14.17 0.71
N ALA A 129 -14.36 -14.93 1.77
CA ALA A 129 -13.86 -14.64 3.12
C ALA A 129 -12.33 -14.67 3.20
N ALA A 130 -11.66 -15.63 2.54
CA ALA A 130 -10.21 -15.69 2.49
C ALA A 130 -9.62 -14.54 1.64
N ASN A 131 -10.28 -14.14 0.56
CA ASN A 131 -9.87 -13.00 -0.24
C ASN A 131 -9.96 -11.70 0.57
N LEU A 132 -11.05 -11.49 1.31
CA LEU A 132 -11.19 -10.32 2.18
C LEU A 132 -10.18 -10.32 3.33
N ALA A 133 -9.88 -11.47 3.94
CA ALA A 133 -8.84 -11.59 4.97
C ALA A 133 -7.44 -11.22 4.43
N ARG A 134 -7.13 -11.61 3.18
CA ARG A 134 -5.88 -11.22 2.49
C ARG A 134 -5.84 -9.73 2.20
N THR A 135 -6.96 -9.17 1.75
CA THR A 135 -7.07 -7.72 1.56
C THR A 135 -6.78 -6.99 2.87
N ALA A 136 -7.45 -7.35 3.97
CA ALA A 136 -7.18 -6.73 5.27
C ALA A 136 -5.72 -6.88 5.74
N ALA A 137 -5.06 -8.00 5.41
CA ALA A 137 -3.64 -8.21 5.71
C ALA A 137 -2.71 -7.33 4.83
N LEU A 138 -2.98 -7.22 3.53
CA LEU A 138 -2.20 -6.40 2.61
C LEU A 138 -2.39 -4.92 2.89
N GLU A 139 -3.61 -4.46 3.15
CA GLU A 139 -3.94 -3.11 3.60
C GLU A 139 -3.19 -2.73 4.88
N HIS A 140 -3.05 -3.67 5.80
CA HIS A 140 -2.23 -3.44 6.98
C HIS A 140 -0.75 -3.26 6.62
N PHE A 141 -0.19 -4.04 5.68
CA PHE A 141 1.17 -3.86 5.21
C PHE A 141 1.39 -2.51 4.54
N THR A 142 0.50 -2.13 3.62
CA THR A 142 0.61 -0.84 2.91
C THR A 142 0.52 0.32 3.89
N ALA A 143 -0.44 0.28 4.81
CA ALA A 143 -0.63 1.32 5.83
C ALA A 143 0.58 1.49 6.77
N ILE A 144 1.18 0.39 7.28
CA ILE A 144 2.33 0.50 8.20
C ILE A 144 3.60 0.94 7.48
N LEU A 145 3.78 0.57 6.21
CA LEU A 145 4.88 1.06 5.37
C LEU A 145 4.68 2.53 5.01
N ALA A 146 3.46 2.93 4.67
CA ALA A 146 3.07 4.31 4.43
C ALA A 146 3.33 5.19 5.66
N ASP A 147 2.87 4.76 6.85
CA ASP A 147 3.13 5.46 8.12
C ASP A 147 4.64 5.62 8.39
N ALA A 148 5.41 4.57 8.13
CA ALA A 148 6.86 4.62 8.30
C ALA A 148 7.52 5.59 7.29
N MET A 149 7.05 5.64 6.04
CA MET A 149 7.52 6.59 5.03
C MET A 149 7.17 8.04 5.40
N LEU A 150 5.92 8.30 5.76
CA LEU A 150 5.46 9.64 6.16
C LEU A 150 6.16 10.14 7.43
N GLY A 151 6.61 9.24 8.29
CA GLY A 151 7.41 9.54 9.48
C GLY A 151 8.87 9.92 9.19
N HIS A 152 9.31 9.83 7.93
CA HIS A 152 10.70 10.07 7.51
C HIS A 152 10.77 10.97 6.28
N PRO A 153 10.33 12.25 6.38
CA PRO A 153 10.33 13.18 5.25
C PRO A 153 11.73 13.36 4.63
N GLU A 154 12.80 13.23 5.42
CA GLU A 154 14.18 13.28 4.96
C GLU A 154 14.56 12.13 4.01
N VAL A 155 13.83 11.02 4.04
CA VAL A 155 13.99 9.92 3.08
C VAL A 155 13.21 10.21 1.81
N MET A 156 12.01 10.77 1.94
CA MET A 156 11.21 11.20 0.78
C MET A 156 11.90 12.28 -0.02
N ASP A 157 12.67 13.17 0.63
CA ASP A 157 13.47 14.22 -0.01
C ASP A 157 14.63 13.67 -0.85
N GLN A 158 15.01 12.41 -0.67
CA GLN A 158 16.02 11.74 -1.49
C GLN A 158 15.45 11.14 -2.79
N ILE A 159 14.13 11.12 -2.93
CA ILE A 159 13.45 10.68 -4.14
C ILE A 159 13.27 11.90 -5.05
N HIS A 160 13.40 11.71 -6.38
CA HIS A 160 13.11 12.79 -7.33
C HIS A 160 11.71 13.38 -7.07
N PRO A 161 11.55 14.71 -7.00
CA PRO A 161 10.31 15.34 -6.54
C PRO A 161 9.03 14.86 -7.23
N SER A 162 9.05 14.70 -8.56
CA SER A 162 7.88 14.18 -9.29
C SER A 162 7.51 12.74 -8.92
N ILE A 163 8.49 11.93 -8.54
CA ILE A 163 8.24 10.55 -8.09
C ILE A 163 7.82 10.56 -6.61
N ALA A 164 8.50 11.36 -5.77
CA ALA A 164 8.17 11.50 -4.36
C ALA A 164 6.71 11.91 -4.16
N LYS A 165 6.20 12.83 -5.00
CA LYS A 165 4.81 13.30 -4.96
C LYS A 165 3.81 12.15 -5.12
N LEU A 166 4.02 11.25 -6.10
CA LEU A 166 3.20 10.06 -6.28
C LEU A 166 3.20 9.17 -5.04
N TRP A 167 4.39 8.87 -4.51
CA TRP A 167 4.52 7.95 -3.37
C TRP A 167 3.99 8.52 -2.07
N VAL A 168 4.16 9.83 -1.84
CA VAL A 168 3.61 10.49 -0.64
C VAL A 168 2.10 10.60 -0.72
N TRP A 169 1.53 10.93 -1.90
CA TRP A 169 0.08 10.94 -2.10
C TRP A 169 -0.52 9.56 -1.83
N HIS A 170 0.03 8.51 -2.43
CA HIS A 170 -0.40 7.14 -2.20
C HIS A 170 -0.30 6.80 -0.70
N ALA A 171 0.84 7.07 -0.06
CA ALA A 171 1.03 6.80 1.36
C ALA A 171 0.04 7.53 2.27
N ILE A 172 -0.37 8.76 1.95
CA ILE A 172 -1.41 9.48 2.67
C ILE A 172 -2.74 8.73 2.59
N GLU A 173 -3.14 8.32 1.40
CA GLU A 173 -4.42 7.64 1.16
C GLU A 173 -4.44 6.23 1.75
N GLU A 174 -3.32 5.48 1.75
CA GLU A 174 -3.18 4.21 2.46
C GLU A 174 -3.44 4.32 3.98
N VAL A 175 -2.99 5.42 4.57
CA VAL A 175 -3.26 5.68 6.00
C VAL A 175 -4.71 6.11 6.22
N GLU A 176 -5.31 6.87 5.30
CA GLU A 176 -6.70 7.32 5.41
C GLU A 176 -7.69 6.15 5.40
N HIS A 177 -7.50 5.17 4.51
CA HIS A 177 -8.46 4.08 4.32
C HIS A 177 -8.11 2.76 5.02
N ARG A 178 -7.03 2.70 5.80
CA ARG A 178 -6.48 1.49 6.45
C ARG A 178 -7.48 0.64 7.26
N ASN A 179 -8.61 1.22 7.69
CA ASN A 179 -9.59 0.52 8.50
C ASN A 179 -10.62 -0.24 7.67
N VAL A 180 -10.87 0.18 6.43
CA VAL A 180 -12.06 -0.22 5.67
C VAL A 180 -12.13 -1.73 5.45
N ALA A 181 -11.10 -2.34 4.87
CA ALA A 181 -11.08 -3.78 4.62
C ALA A 181 -11.16 -4.59 5.92
N PHE A 182 -10.51 -4.13 6.99
CA PHE A 182 -10.56 -4.75 8.31
C PHE A 182 -11.95 -4.66 8.93
N ASP A 183 -12.61 -3.51 8.87
CA ASP A 183 -13.96 -3.30 9.41
C ASP A 183 -15.00 -4.12 8.66
N VAL A 184 -14.91 -4.18 7.32
CA VAL A 184 -15.75 -5.08 6.53
C VAL A 184 -15.52 -6.53 6.94
N TYR A 185 -14.25 -6.96 7.07
CA TYR A 185 -13.92 -8.31 7.51
C TYR A 185 -14.53 -8.65 8.87
N LYS A 186 -14.38 -7.77 9.85
CA LYS A 186 -14.92 -7.95 11.20
C LYS A 186 -16.44 -7.99 11.22
N GLN A 187 -17.11 -7.29 10.31
CA GLN A 187 -18.58 -7.27 10.27
C GLN A 187 -19.17 -8.52 9.60
N VAL A 188 -18.53 -9.06 8.55
CA VAL A 188 -19.14 -10.10 7.71
C VAL A 188 -18.52 -11.49 7.87
N VAL A 189 -17.29 -11.59 8.39
CA VAL A 189 -16.56 -12.87 8.52
C VAL A 189 -16.20 -13.15 9.97
N ASP A 190 -15.47 -12.26 10.60
CA ASP A 190 -14.98 -12.30 12.00
C ASP A 190 -14.34 -13.63 12.45
N ASP A 191 -13.61 -14.28 11.54
CA ASP A 191 -12.86 -15.51 11.83
C ASP A 191 -11.40 -15.16 12.13
N GLU A 192 -11.04 -15.20 13.42
CA GLU A 192 -9.70 -14.86 13.89
C GLU A 192 -8.62 -15.80 13.37
N ALA A 193 -8.91 -17.10 13.27
CA ALA A 193 -7.96 -18.09 12.76
C ALA A 193 -7.67 -17.86 11.27
N LEU A 194 -8.70 -17.55 10.49
CA LEU A 194 -8.57 -17.18 9.08
C LEU A 194 -7.77 -15.90 8.92
N ARG A 195 -8.05 -14.86 9.69
CA ARG A 195 -7.35 -13.57 9.68
C ARG A 195 -5.84 -13.76 9.89
N LEU A 196 -5.45 -14.49 10.93
CA LEU A 196 -4.05 -14.72 11.27
C LEU A 196 -3.35 -15.64 10.26
N ARG A 197 -4.03 -16.67 9.78
CA ARG A 197 -3.49 -17.57 8.75
C ARG A 197 -3.17 -16.81 7.48
N GLU A 198 -4.10 -15.99 6.99
CA GLU A 198 -3.90 -15.23 5.75
C GLU A 198 -2.79 -14.17 5.94
N MET A 199 -2.70 -13.53 7.11
CA MET A 199 -1.59 -12.62 7.40
C MET A 199 -0.23 -13.33 7.31
N MET A 200 -0.08 -14.53 7.87
CA MET A 200 1.18 -15.28 7.78
C MET A 200 1.52 -15.65 6.33
N LEU A 201 0.54 -16.12 5.55
CA LEU A 201 0.74 -16.49 4.15
C LEU A 201 1.12 -15.27 3.30
N ILE A 202 0.42 -14.16 3.51
CA ILE A 202 0.71 -12.90 2.81
C ILE A 202 2.10 -12.38 3.20
N THR A 203 2.50 -12.47 4.44
CA THR A 203 3.85 -12.03 4.87
C THR A 203 4.94 -12.73 4.06
N VAL A 204 4.87 -14.05 3.96
CA VAL A 204 5.85 -14.83 3.20
C VAL A 204 5.79 -14.47 1.71
N GLY A 205 4.59 -14.44 1.13
CA GLY A 205 4.38 -14.12 -0.28
C GLY A 205 4.84 -12.71 -0.64
N PHE A 206 4.50 -11.73 0.17
CA PHE A 206 4.85 -10.32 -0.03
C PHE A 206 6.36 -10.10 0.03
N ILE A 207 7.01 -10.54 1.12
CA ILE A 207 8.46 -10.37 1.28
C ILE A 207 9.22 -11.07 0.15
N THR A 208 8.86 -12.33 -0.16
CA THR A 208 9.50 -13.09 -1.23
C THR A 208 9.33 -12.42 -2.59
N THR A 209 8.11 -11.99 -2.91
CA THR A 209 7.80 -11.38 -4.21
C THR A 209 8.51 -10.05 -4.39
N ILE A 210 8.47 -9.16 -3.39
CA ILE A 210 9.15 -7.86 -3.47
C ILE A 210 10.65 -8.03 -3.55
N SER A 211 11.25 -8.91 -2.72
CA SER A 211 12.69 -9.17 -2.76
C SER A 211 13.15 -9.70 -4.11
N LEU A 212 12.45 -10.72 -4.64
CA LEU A 212 12.80 -11.31 -5.93
C LEU A 212 12.66 -10.30 -7.08
N ARG A 213 11.56 -9.55 -7.12
CA ARG A 213 11.35 -8.51 -8.14
C ARG A 213 12.41 -7.42 -8.06
N THR A 214 12.77 -6.97 -6.86
CA THR A 214 13.84 -5.99 -6.65
C THR A 214 15.15 -6.46 -7.26
N VAL A 215 15.56 -7.69 -6.97
CA VAL A 215 16.79 -8.27 -7.54
C VAL A 215 16.70 -8.37 -9.06
N MET A 216 15.59 -8.89 -9.57
CA MET A 216 15.41 -9.05 -11.02
C MET A 216 15.40 -7.71 -11.76
N MET A 217 14.80 -6.68 -11.19
CA MET A 217 14.83 -5.33 -11.76
C MET A 217 16.23 -4.72 -11.76
N GLN A 218 17.05 -4.99 -10.75
CA GLN A 218 18.46 -4.56 -10.78
C GLN A 218 19.24 -5.26 -11.89
N VAL A 219 19.06 -6.57 -12.04
CA VAL A 219 19.74 -7.36 -13.10
C VAL A 219 19.32 -6.86 -14.48
N THR A 220 18.03 -6.70 -14.74
CA THR A 220 17.50 -6.29 -16.05
C THR A 220 17.88 -4.86 -16.43
N THR A 221 18.00 -3.96 -15.47
CA THR A 221 18.44 -2.58 -15.72
C THR A 221 19.96 -2.45 -15.93
N GLY A 222 20.71 -3.55 -15.82
CA GLY A 222 22.16 -3.51 -15.94
C GLY A 222 22.89 -2.83 -14.79
N ALA A 223 22.19 -2.54 -13.67
CA ALA A 223 22.82 -1.91 -12.51
C ALA A 223 23.89 -2.80 -11.84
N GLY A 224 23.74 -4.13 -11.99
CA GLY A 224 24.62 -5.10 -11.36
C GLY A 224 24.59 -5.05 -9.82
N PHE A 225 25.46 -5.81 -9.18
CA PHE A 225 25.62 -5.76 -7.74
C PHE A 225 26.60 -4.65 -7.36
N GLN A 226 26.09 -3.66 -6.62
CA GLN A 226 26.86 -2.51 -6.12
C GLN A 226 26.90 -2.56 -4.59
N PRO A 227 27.99 -3.03 -3.96
CA PRO A 227 28.06 -3.21 -2.50
C PRO A 227 27.76 -1.94 -1.70
N LYS A 228 28.21 -0.78 -2.19
CA LYS A 228 27.94 0.52 -1.56
C LYS A 228 26.44 0.84 -1.57
N ALA A 229 25.79 0.75 -2.73
CA ALA A 229 24.36 1.01 -2.85
C ALA A 229 23.51 0.04 -2.01
N PHE A 230 23.91 -1.23 -1.94
CA PHE A 230 23.28 -2.23 -1.10
C PHE A 230 23.41 -1.88 0.40
N LYS A 231 24.61 -1.49 0.86
CA LYS A 231 24.82 -1.07 2.24
C LYS A 231 23.99 0.17 2.60
N GLU A 232 23.91 1.16 1.70
CA GLU A 232 23.09 2.35 1.87
C GLU A 232 21.61 1.99 1.97
N ALA A 233 21.11 1.13 1.07
CA ALA A 233 19.73 0.65 1.10
C ALA A 233 19.43 -0.09 2.42
N LEU A 234 20.30 -1.01 2.86
CA LEU A 234 20.13 -1.67 4.15
C LEU A 234 20.09 -0.68 5.31
N ASN A 235 20.94 0.34 5.29
CA ASN A 235 20.92 1.36 6.35
C ASN A 235 19.61 2.16 6.33
N THR A 236 19.12 2.58 5.17
CA THR A 236 17.85 3.30 5.02
C THR A 236 16.67 2.45 5.52
N LEU A 237 16.64 1.17 5.18
CA LEU A 237 15.50 0.29 5.48
C LEU A 237 15.56 -0.26 6.92
N TRP A 238 16.72 -0.64 7.41
CA TRP A 238 16.89 -1.36 8.69
C TRP A 238 17.74 -0.62 9.73
N GLY A 239 18.65 0.28 9.30
CA GLY A 239 19.56 1.02 10.16
C GLY A 239 18.96 2.32 10.70
N LYS A 240 19.49 3.46 10.23
CA LYS A 240 18.98 4.82 10.51
C LYS A 240 18.72 5.52 9.17
N PRO A 241 17.46 5.90 8.85
CA PRO A 241 16.27 5.99 9.71
C PRO A 241 15.58 4.65 10.02
N GLY A 242 15.70 3.61 9.17
CA GLY A 242 15.17 2.28 9.43
C GLY A 242 13.67 2.17 9.18
N ILE A 243 13.22 2.49 7.96
CA ILE A 243 11.79 2.50 7.59
C ILE A 243 11.11 1.16 7.92
N PHE A 244 11.66 0.03 7.48
CA PHE A 244 11.08 -1.28 7.75
C PHE A 244 11.14 -1.65 9.23
N ARG A 245 12.26 -1.30 9.91
CA ARG A 245 12.38 -1.52 11.34
C ARG A 245 11.30 -0.78 12.13
N LYS A 246 10.90 0.42 11.68
CA LYS A 246 9.85 1.22 12.33
C LYS A 246 8.46 0.60 12.15
N ALA A 247 8.22 -0.15 11.09
CA ALA A 247 6.96 -0.84 10.84
C ALA A 247 6.79 -2.13 11.70
N ILE A 248 7.87 -2.71 12.23
CA ILE A 248 7.84 -4.00 12.95
C ILE A 248 6.85 -4.01 14.13
N PRO A 249 6.81 -3.02 15.04
CA PRO A 249 5.87 -3.07 16.17
C PRO A 249 4.41 -3.10 15.71
N GLN A 250 4.06 -2.34 14.66
CA GLN A 250 2.71 -2.31 14.10
C GLN A 250 2.37 -3.63 13.39
N TYR A 251 3.33 -4.24 12.69
CA TYR A 251 3.17 -5.56 12.11
C TYR A 251 2.77 -6.60 13.17
N PHE A 252 3.47 -6.65 14.30
CA PHE A 252 3.15 -7.59 15.38
C PHE A 252 1.85 -7.24 16.12
N ALA A 253 1.44 -5.97 16.13
CA ALA A 253 0.15 -5.58 16.69
C ALA A 253 -1.03 -6.27 16.00
N TYR A 254 -0.93 -6.56 14.70
CA TYR A 254 -1.97 -7.27 13.93
C TYR A 254 -2.35 -8.64 14.53
N TYR A 255 -1.44 -9.30 15.22
CA TYR A 255 -1.67 -10.62 15.81
C TYR A 255 -2.40 -10.60 17.16
N ARG A 256 -2.70 -9.44 17.69
CA ARG A 256 -3.46 -9.30 18.95
C ARG A 256 -4.95 -9.53 18.67
N LYS A 257 -5.66 -10.12 19.65
CA LYS A 257 -7.12 -10.33 19.57
C LYS A 257 -7.92 -9.03 19.56
N ASP A 258 -7.43 -8.03 20.28
CA ASP A 258 -8.02 -6.70 20.41
C ASP A 258 -7.49 -5.71 19.36
N PHE A 259 -6.78 -6.21 18.34
CA PHE A 259 -6.22 -5.37 17.29
C PHE A 259 -7.30 -4.68 16.47
N HIS A 260 -7.05 -3.40 16.22
CA HIS A 260 -7.75 -2.60 15.22
C HIS A 260 -6.77 -1.60 14.59
N PRO A 261 -6.79 -1.37 13.27
CA PRO A 261 -5.85 -0.46 12.61
C PRO A 261 -5.88 0.98 13.15
N SER A 262 -7.03 1.45 13.66
CA SER A 262 -7.17 2.80 14.24
C SER A 262 -6.47 3.00 15.60
N GLN A 263 -5.96 1.93 16.23
CA GLN A 263 -5.28 2.05 17.53
C GLN A 263 -3.95 2.80 17.42
N HIS A 264 -3.43 2.98 16.22
CA HIS A 264 -2.22 3.75 15.98
C HIS A 264 -2.57 5.14 15.43
N ASP A 265 -2.36 6.18 16.25
CA ASP A 265 -2.58 7.57 15.82
C ASP A 265 -1.36 8.08 15.03
N ASN A 266 -1.59 8.35 13.75
CA ASN A 266 -0.62 8.91 12.82
C ASN A 266 -1.17 10.16 12.09
N SER A 267 -2.26 10.72 12.57
CA SER A 267 -2.94 11.88 11.98
C SER A 267 -2.01 13.07 11.78
N HIS A 268 -1.12 13.34 12.75
CA HIS A 268 -0.14 14.42 12.68
C HIS A 268 0.84 14.27 11.50
N LYS A 269 1.25 13.04 11.14
CA LYS A 269 2.12 12.77 9.99
C LYS A 269 1.39 13.00 8.68
N VAL A 270 0.16 12.50 8.59
CA VAL A 270 -0.71 12.67 7.43
C VAL A 270 -0.96 14.16 7.15
N GLU A 271 -1.36 14.92 8.18
CA GLU A 271 -1.62 16.37 8.01
C GLU A 271 -0.36 17.15 7.63
N ALA A 272 0.80 16.82 8.21
CA ALA A 272 2.07 17.42 7.81
C ALA A 272 2.43 17.12 6.34
N ALA A 273 2.22 15.86 5.90
CA ALA A 273 2.47 15.45 4.53
C ALA A 273 1.49 16.11 3.54
N LYS A 274 0.18 16.16 3.87
CA LYS A 274 -0.83 16.88 3.05
C LYS A 274 -0.44 18.33 2.85
N LYS A 275 -0.13 19.04 3.94
CA LYS A 275 0.28 20.44 3.86
C LYS A 275 1.49 20.65 2.97
N ARG A 276 2.44 19.73 2.98
CA ARG A 276 3.68 19.85 2.22
C ARG A 276 3.55 19.47 0.75
N TRP A 277 2.80 18.39 0.47
CA TRP A 277 2.83 17.71 -0.83
C TRP A 277 1.53 17.82 -1.64
N LEU A 278 0.39 18.05 -0.95
CA LEU A 278 -0.95 18.01 -1.56
C LEU A 278 -1.69 19.35 -1.45
N ALA A 279 -1.03 20.44 -1.07
CA ALA A 279 -1.67 21.76 -0.92
C ALA A 279 -2.36 22.28 -2.21
N GLU A 280 -1.99 21.73 -3.37
CA GLU A 280 -2.52 22.11 -4.69
C GLU A 280 -3.67 21.19 -5.17
N TYR A 281 -3.98 20.10 -4.42
CA TYR A 281 -5.01 19.15 -4.83
C TYR A 281 -6.27 19.32 -4.04
N GLU A 282 -7.38 19.66 -4.73
CA GLU A 282 -8.70 19.63 -4.17
C GLU A 282 -9.29 18.21 -4.23
N PRO A 283 -10.07 17.78 -3.24
CA PRO A 283 -10.83 16.52 -3.28
C PRO A 283 -11.88 16.56 -4.40
N LEU A 284 -12.15 15.40 -5.00
CA LEU A 284 -13.25 15.22 -5.93
C LEU A 284 -14.61 15.27 -5.25
#